data_5d078cab281a75f5f23b545a18980c36
#
_entry.id   5d078cab281a75f5f23b545a18980c36
#
_cell.length_a   1.000
_cell.length_b   1.000
_cell.length_c   1.000
_cell.angle_alpha   90.00
_cell.angle_beta   90.00
_cell.angle_gamma   90.00
#
_symmetry.space_group_name_H-M   'P 1'
#
loop_
_entity.id
_entity.type
_entity.pdbx_description
1 polymer ?
#
loop_
_entity_poly.entity_id
_entity_poly.type
_entity_poly.pdbx_seq_one_letter_code
_entity_poly.pdbx_strand_id
1 'polypeptide(L)'
;YVNKLDWYLRVNEERDVIEEMYDDNVDLVGWELRKTLRLFQKSNPSLMEWLHSPVIYRADEDFLSRMRALETVYFNPIKTMYHYESLYIKHDKRYLQDSANPLKRFLHYLRGILSCRWIEKFNTMPPMLFSELVQGTVDDDFILKEIDKLINLKKQSKGNDNLEVNANLVDYARNLAEHFERNISNFRPDMNHTGNATNLDALLQEMILHK
;
A
#
# COMPACT_ATOMS: atom_id res chain seq x y z
N TYR A 1 10.67 -6.35 -14.00
CA TYR A 1 11.64 -6.90 -14.98
C TYR A 1 11.66 -6.08 -16.25
N VAL A 2 12.75 -6.19 -17.00
CA VAL A 2 12.92 -5.54 -18.32
C VAL A 2 13.03 -6.61 -19.38
N ASN A 3 12.24 -6.49 -20.43
CA ASN A 3 12.29 -7.37 -21.60
C ASN A 3 13.44 -6.96 -22.57
N LYS A 4 13.68 -7.79 -23.58
CA LYS A 4 14.56 -7.44 -24.67
C LYS A 4 13.95 -6.33 -25.52
N LEU A 5 14.79 -5.54 -26.21
CA LEU A 5 14.34 -4.41 -27.01
C LEU A 5 13.27 -4.78 -28.06
N ASP A 6 13.39 -5.94 -28.69
CA ASP A 6 12.43 -6.42 -29.69
C ASP A 6 11.00 -6.56 -29.14
N TRP A 7 10.84 -6.90 -27.85
CA TRP A 7 9.54 -6.94 -27.18
C TRP A 7 8.87 -5.56 -27.15
N TYR A 8 9.64 -4.50 -26.90
CA TYR A 8 9.11 -3.12 -26.88
C TYR A 8 8.76 -2.56 -28.24
N LEU A 9 9.28 -3.17 -29.32
CA LEU A 9 9.05 -2.75 -30.71
C LEU A 9 7.90 -3.50 -31.39
N ARG A 10 7.25 -4.44 -30.71
CA ARG A 10 6.10 -5.19 -31.26
C ARG A 10 4.83 -4.35 -31.23
N VAL A 11 3.98 -4.57 -32.25
CA VAL A 11 2.67 -3.89 -32.35
C VAL A 11 1.68 -4.45 -31.32
N ASN A 12 1.69 -5.76 -31.10
CA ASN A 12 0.81 -6.40 -30.16
C ASN A 12 1.39 -6.34 -28.73
N GLU A 13 0.53 -5.98 -27.76
CA GLU A 13 0.89 -6.07 -26.35
C GLU A 13 1.02 -7.55 -25.93
N GLU A 14 2.13 -7.90 -25.30
CA GLU A 14 2.37 -9.21 -24.72
C GLU A 14 2.16 -9.16 -23.21
N ARG A 15 2.18 -10.35 -22.56
CA ARG A 15 2.04 -10.46 -21.11
C ARG A 15 3.10 -9.62 -20.40
N ASP A 16 2.64 -8.72 -19.53
CA ASP A 16 3.44 -7.74 -18.78
C ASP A 16 3.54 -8.05 -17.28
N VAL A 17 3.10 -9.26 -16.88
CA VAL A 17 3.15 -9.76 -15.49
C VAL A 17 3.70 -11.18 -15.50
N ILE A 18 4.61 -11.45 -14.58
CA ILE A 18 5.04 -12.80 -14.22
C ILE A 18 4.40 -13.12 -12.87
N GLU A 19 3.78 -14.30 -12.77
CA GLU A 19 3.21 -14.84 -11.54
C GLU A 19 3.66 -16.28 -11.44
N GLU A 20 4.42 -16.58 -10.40
CA GLU A 20 4.97 -17.93 -10.15
C GLU A 20 4.81 -18.27 -8.68
N MET A 21 4.35 -19.49 -8.40
CA MET A 21 4.32 -20.07 -7.08
C MET A 21 5.54 -20.99 -6.91
N TYR A 22 6.39 -20.65 -5.95
CA TYR A 22 7.55 -21.45 -5.60
C TYR A 22 7.27 -22.22 -4.31
N ASP A 23 7.42 -23.57 -4.34
CA ASP A 23 7.38 -24.46 -3.16
C ASP A 23 6.20 -24.22 -2.21
N ASP A 24 4.96 -24.08 -2.70
CA ASP A 24 3.71 -23.90 -1.94
C ASP A 24 3.69 -22.70 -0.96
N ASN A 25 4.81 -22.00 -0.76
CA ASN A 25 4.94 -20.96 0.26
C ASN A 25 5.44 -19.60 -0.26
N VAL A 26 5.96 -19.54 -1.48
CA VAL A 26 6.51 -18.31 -2.04
C VAL A 26 5.72 -17.93 -3.29
N ASP A 27 4.91 -16.89 -3.16
CA ASP A 27 4.18 -16.27 -4.27
C ASP A 27 5.04 -15.12 -4.84
N LEU A 28 5.49 -15.29 -6.11
CA LEU A 28 6.37 -14.35 -6.78
C LEU A 28 5.62 -13.64 -7.89
N VAL A 29 5.49 -12.32 -7.75
CA VAL A 29 4.86 -11.46 -8.74
C VAL A 29 5.90 -10.49 -9.30
N GLY A 30 6.03 -10.44 -10.63
CA GLY A 30 6.89 -9.50 -11.33
C GLY A 30 6.12 -8.67 -12.34
N TRP A 31 6.32 -7.34 -12.30
CA TRP A 31 5.77 -6.43 -13.30
C TRP A 31 6.83 -5.98 -14.30
N GLU A 32 6.44 -5.93 -15.56
CA GLU A 32 7.27 -5.40 -16.64
C GLU A 32 7.49 -3.90 -16.44
N LEU A 33 8.67 -3.38 -16.86
CA LEU A 33 9.10 -2.01 -16.57
C LEU A 33 8.12 -0.96 -17.11
N ARG A 34 7.65 -1.05 -18.36
CA ARG A 34 6.68 -0.09 -18.93
C ARG A 34 5.37 -0.09 -18.14
N LYS A 35 4.89 -1.28 -17.76
CA LYS A 35 3.73 -1.42 -16.87
C LYS A 35 4.00 -0.75 -15.53
N THR A 36 5.15 -1.02 -14.93
CA THR A 36 5.56 -0.42 -13.64
C THR A 36 5.53 1.10 -13.71
N LEU A 37 6.13 1.70 -14.75
CA LEU A 37 6.15 3.15 -14.93
C LEU A 37 4.75 3.74 -15.21
N ARG A 38 3.89 3.05 -15.95
CA ARG A 38 2.48 3.44 -16.14
C ARG A 38 1.68 3.40 -14.82
N LEU A 39 1.92 2.39 -13.98
CA LEU A 39 1.32 2.32 -12.64
C LEU A 39 1.83 3.43 -11.73
N PHE A 40 3.13 3.73 -11.81
CA PHE A 40 3.74 4.83 -11.06
C PHE A 40 3.15 6.18 -11.47
N GLN A 41 3.05 6.45 -12.77
CA GLN A 41 2.41 7.66 -13.29
C GLN A 41 0.97 7.85 -12.80
N LYS A 42 0.26 6.73 -12.61
CA LYS A 42 -1.12 6.73 -12.09
C LYS A 42 -1.19 6.82 -10.56
N SER A 43 -0.06 6.93 -9.87
CA SER A 43 0.02 6.86 -8.41
C SER A 43 -0.62 5.58 -7.85
N ASN A 44 -0.23 4.42 -8.41
CA ASN A 44 -0.77 3.14 -7.95
C ASN A 44 -0.26 2.83 -6.52
N PRO A 45 -1.13 2.69 -5.50
CA PRO A 45 -0.71 2.54 -4.13
C PRO A 45 0.11 1.27 -3.87
N SER A 46 -0.23 0.15 -4.50
CA SER A 46 0.52 -1.11 -4.32
C SER A 46 1.96 -0.99 -4.82
N LEU A 47 2.19 -0.30 -5.95
CA LEU A 47 3.55 -0.04 -6.43
C LEU A 47 4.31 0.88 -5.48
N MET A 48 3.66 1.94 -4.98
CA MET A 48 4.26 2.86 -4.01
C MET A 48 4.65 2.11 -2.72
N GLU A 49 3.77 1.23 -2.21
CA GLU A 49 4.09 0.35 -1.08
C GLU A 49 5.31 -0.53 -1.36
N TRP A 50 5.43 -1.12 -2.56
CA TRP A 50 6.58 -1.96 -2.91
C TRP A 50 7.89 -1.17 -2.92
N LEU A 51 7.88 0.08 -3.39
CA LEU A 51 9.06 0.96 -3.36
C LEU A 51 9.52 1.29 -1.93
N HIS A 52 8.62 1.24 -0.95
CA HIS A 52 8.88 1.47 0.47
C HIS A 52 8.98 0.19 1.30
N SER A 53 9.06 -0.98 0.66
CA SER A 53 9.21 -2.25 1.39
C SER A 53 10.46 -2.21 2.29
N PRO A 54 10.33 -2.54 3.58
CA PRO A 54 11.46 -2.63 4.48
C PRO A 54 12.33 -3.87 4.22
N VAL A 55 11.80 -4.82 3.44
CA VAL A 55 12.52 -6.05 3.08
C VAL A 55 12.88 -5.99 1.60
N ILE A 56 14.15 -5.85 1.31
CA ILE A 56 14.71 -5.80 -0.04
C ILE A 56 15.67 -6.98 -0.20
N TYR A 57 15.31 -7.97 -1.01
CA TYR A 57 16.19 -9.12 -1.28
C TYR A 57 17.28 -8.77 -2.29
N ARG A 58 16.92 -7.96 -3.28
CA ARG A 58 17.85 -7.47 -4.30
C ARG A 58 17.30 -6.19 -4.91
N ALA A 59 18.15 -5.20 -5.12
CA ALA A 59 17.78 -3.94 -5.79
C ALA A 59 18.82 -3.55 -6.84
N ASP A 60 18.36 -2.87 -7.87
CA ASP A 60 19.14 -1.91 -8.62
C ASP A 60 18.99 -0.58 -7.87
N GLU A 61 20.05 -0.19 -7.14
CA GLU A 61 20.00 0.95 -6.20
C GLU A 61 19.78 2.28 -6.94
N ASP A 62 20.36 2.43 -8.16
CA ASP A 62 20.15 3.63 -8.96
C ASP A 62 18.69 3.76 -9.38
N PHE A 63 18.11 2.69 -9.95
CA PHE A 63 16.71 2.67 -10.33
C PHE A 63 15.79 2.94 -9.14
N LEU A 64 16.01 2.26 -8.00
CA LEU A 64 15.18 2.43 -6.81
C LEU A 64 15.26 3.86 -6.25
N SER A 65 16.47 4.44 -6.18
CA SER A 65 16.69 5.81 -5.74
C SER A 65 15.97 6.82 -6.64
N ARG A 66 16.06 6.65 -7.95
CA ARG A 66 15.38 7.52 -8.94
C ARG A 66 13.87 7.42 -8.84
N MET A 67 13.31 6.21 -8.68
CA MET A 67 11.87 6.02 -8.49
C MET A 67 11.38 6.71 -7.22
N ARG A 68 12.11 6.59 -6.10
CA ARG A 68 11.79 7.27 -4.84
C ARG A 68 11.88 8.79 -4.95
N ALA A 69 12.88 9.31 -5.65
CA ALA A 69 13.01 10.75 -5.88
C ALA A 69 11.84 11.32 -6.71
N LEU A 70 11.31 10.55 -7.65
CA LEU A 70 10.16 10.94 -8.47
C LEU A 70 8.82 10.82 -7.73
N GLU A 71 8.76 10.13 -6.60
CA GLU A 71 7.50 9.89 -5.88
C GLU A 71 6.79 11.20 -5.52
N THR A 72 7.49 12.20 -5.02
CA THR A 72 6.91 13.50 -4.64
C THR A 72 6.15 14.18 -5.79
N VAL A 73 6.54 13.87 -7.03
CA VAL A 73 5.95 14.45 -8.24
C VAL A 73 4.74 13.65 -8.74
N TYR A 74 4.72 12.32 -8.47
CA TYR A 74 3.68 11.42 -8.99
C TYR A 74 2.70 10.95 -7.91
N PHE A 75 3.01 11.13 -6.62
CA PHE A 75 2.10 10.75 -5.55
C PHE A 75 0.81 11.56 -5.58
N ASN A 76 -0.32 10.86 -5.57
CA ASN A 76 -1.65 11.46 -5.53
C ASN A 76 -2.37 11.04 -4.24
N PRO A 77 -2.40 11.90 -3.22
CA PRO A 77 -2.97 11.57 -1.91
C PRO A 77 -4.47 11.27 -1.99
N ILE A 78 -5.21 11.94 -2.89
CA ILE A 78 -6.65 11.69 -3.07
C ILE A 78 -6.90 10.26 -3.57
N LYS A 79 -6.19 9.84 -4.62
CA LYS A 79 -6.32 8.46 -5.15
C LYS A 79 -5.93 7.42 -4.12
N THR A 80 -4.85 7.69 -3.39
CA THR A 80 -4.34 6.78 -2.37
C THR A 80 -5.32 6.69 -1.19
N MET A 81 -5.92 7.78 -0.79
CA MET A 81 -6.96 7.80 0.25
C MET A 81 -8.18 6.97 -0.15
N TYR A 82 -8.72 7.14 -1.36
CA TYR A 82 -9.84 6.32 -1.86
C TYR A 82 -9.48 4.84 -2.00
N HIS A 83 -8.22 4.52 -2.30
CA HIS A 83 -7.75 3.13 -2.30
C HIS A 83 -7.85 2.51 -0.90
N TYR A 84 -7.32 3.17 0.12
CA TYR A 84 -7.38 2.67 1.50
C TYR A 84 -8.80 2.67 2.07
N GLU A 85 -9.63 3.64 1.69
CA GLU A 85 -11.06 3.63 2.01
C GLU A 85 -11.73 2.36 1.45
N SER A 86 -11.52 2.06 0.18
CA SER A 86 -12.06 0.84 -0.44
C SER A 86 -11.57 -0.44 0.26
N LEU A 87 -10.32 -0.46 0.73
CA LEU A 87 -9.77 -1.59 1.47
C LEU A 87 -10.44 -1.77 2.83
N TYR A 88 -10.56 -0.71 3.64
CA TYR A 88 -11.16 -0.87 4.96
C TYR A 88 -12.65 -1.18 4.88
N ILE A 89 -13.41 -0.59 3.95
CA ILE A 89 -14.83 -0.94 3.72
C ILE A 89 -14.97 -2.42 3.36
N LYS A 90 -14.11 -2.95 2.50
CA LYS A 90 -14.10 -4.36 2.14
C LYS A 90 -13.80 -5.27 3.34
N HIS A 91 -12.90 -4.85 4.21
CA HIS A 91 -12.53 -5.63 5.40
C HIS A 91 -13.58 -5.52 6.51
N ASP A 92 -14.24 -4.39 6.68
CA ASP A 92 -15.36 -4.21 7.60
C ASP A 92 -16.52 -5.17 7.26
N LYS A 93 -16.97 -5.19 6.01
CA LYS A 93 -18.00 -6.12 5.54
C LYS A 93 -17.64 -7.59 5.80
N ARG A 94 -16.37 -7.96 5.58
CA ARG A 94 -15.88 -9.32 5.82
C ARG A 94 -15.73 -9.65 7.30
N TYR A 95 -15.34 -8.68 8.12
CA TYR A 95 -15.24 -8.85 9.57
C TYR A 95 -16.61 -9.20 10.19
N LEU A 96 -17.67 -8.56 9.72
CA LEU A 96 -19.05 -8.80 10.19
C LEU A 96 -19.66 -10.10 9.66
N GLN A 97 -19.23 -10.62 8.50
CA GLN A 97 -19.88 -11.73 7.82
C GLN A 97 -19.19 -13.09 7.97
N ASP A 98 -17.91 -13.12 8.31
CA ASP A 98 -17.11 -14.34 8.24
C ASP A 98 -16.27 -14.52 9.51
N SER A 99 -16.55 -15.56 10.25
CA SER A 99 -15.92 -15.93 11.51
C SER A 99 -14.48 -16.49 11.37
N ALA A 100 -14.00 -16.77 10.15
CA ALA A 100 -12.65 -17.29 9.96
C ALA A 100 -11.61 -16.17 10.02
N ASN A 101 -10.73 -16.16 11.02
CA ASN A 101 -9.67 -15.17 11.25
C ASN A 101 -10.12 -13.72 11.55
N PRO A 102 -10.97 -13.47 12.56
CA PRO A 102 -11.48 -12.13 12.87
C PRO A 102 -10.33 -11.14 13.20
N LEU A 103 -9.30 -11.58 13.92
CA LEU A 103 -8.16 -10.76 14.28
C LEU A 103 -7.37 -10.25 13.06
N LYS A 104 -7.08 -11.14 12.10
CA LYS A 104 -6.39 -10.74 10.86
C LYS A 104 -7.19 -9.69 10.09
N ARG A 105 -8.51 -9.87 10.01
CA ARG A 105 -9.39 -8.94 9.29
C ARG A 105 -9.49 -7.60 9.97
N PHE A 106 -9.60 -7.59 11.29
CA PHE A 106 -9.61 -6.36 12.05
C PHE A 106 -8.30 -5.59 11.90
N LEU A 107 -7.14 -6.26 11.92
CA LEU A 107 -5.86 -5.61 11.67
C LEU A 107 -5.76 -5.01 10.26
N HIS A 108 -6.31 -5.67 9.23
CA HIS A 108 -6.38 -5.10 7.89
C HIS A 108 -7.35 -3.91 7.80
N TYR A 109 -8.52 -4.01 8.47
CA TYR A 109 -9.46 -2.90 8.61
C TYR A 109 -8.80 -1.69 9.26
N LEU A 110 -8.17 -1.90 10.42
CA LEU A 110 -7.47 -0.85 11.16
C LEU A 110 -6.33 -0.24 10.34
N ARG A 111 -5.53 -1.05 9.64
CA ARG A 111 -4.48 -0.56 8.75
C ARG A 111 -5.03 0.38 7.68
N GLY A 112 -6.12 0.01 7.02
CA GLY A 112 -6.74 0.85 5.98
C GLY A 112 -7.17 2.21 6.53
N ILE A 113 -7.83 2.23 7.69
CA ILE A 113 -8.30 3.47 8.34
C ILE A 113 -7.11 4.35 8.77
N LEU A 114 -6.12 3.76 9.43
CA LEU A 114 -4.93 4.50 9.87
C LEU A 114 -4.10 5.01 8.68
N SER A 115 -4.12 4.32 7.54
CA SER A 115 -3.51 4.82 6.31
C SER A 115 -4.23 6.07 5.78
N CYS A 116 -5.56 6.12 5.83
CA CYS A 116 -6.30 7.34 5.53
C CYS A 116 -5.93 8.47 6.50
N ARG A 117 -5.81 8.16 7.81
CA ARG A 117 -5.40 9.15 8.83
C ARG A 117 -3.98 9.66 8.59
N TRP A 118 -3.07 8.80 8.16
CA TRP A 118 -1.71 9.19 7.79
C TRP A 118 -1.70 10.19 6.63
N ILE A 119 -2.44 9.89 5.56
CA ILE A 119 -2.53 10.75 4.38
C ILE A 119 -3.15 12.11 4.76
N GLU A 120 -4.20 12.11 5.58
CA GLU A 120 -4.82 13.34 6.08
C GLU A 120 -3.83 14.21 6.87
N LYS A 121 -2.99 13.58 7.72
CA LYS A 121 -2.06 14.28 8.63
C LYS A 121 -0.76 14.72 7.94
N PHE A 122 -0.21 13.91 7.05
CA PHE A 122 1.13 14.10 6.50
C PHE A 122 1.19 14.34 4.99
N ASN A 123 0.11 14.08 4.27
CA ASN A 123 0.05 14.21 2.80
C ASN A 123 1.14 13.42 2.06
N THR A 124 1.53 12.28 2.60
CA THR A 124 2.56 11.37 2.06
C THR A 124 2.06 9.93 2.00
N MET A 125 2.82 9.05 1.33
CA MET A 125 2.54 7.62 1.35
C MET A 125 2.62 7.06 2.78
N PRO A 126 1.63 6.27 3.23
CA PRO A 126 1.67 5.62 4.54
C PRO A 126 2.84 4.63 4.65
N PRO A 127 3.49 4.51 5.81
CA PRO A 127 4.60 3.58 5.98
C PRO A 127 4.15 2.13 5.88
N MET A 128 5.02 1.28 5.35
CA MET A 128 4.78 -0.16 5.26
C MET A 128 4.77 -0.84 6.63
N LEU A 129 5.61 -0.40 7.55
CA LEU A 129 5.65 -0.92 8.91
C LEU A 129 4.42 -0.46 9.70
N PHE A 130 3.62 -1.42 10.17
CA PHE A 130 2.41 -1.11 10.92
C PHE A 130 2.69 -0.38 12.24
N SER A 131 3.84 -0.64 12.87
CA SER A 131 4.27 0.08 14.07
C SER A 131 4.50 1.57 13.82
N GLU A 132 5.12 1.93 12.70
CA GLU A 132 5.32 3.34 12.31
C GLU A 132 3.99 4.02 11.99
N LEU A 133 3.11 3.32 11.29
CA LEU A 133 1.77 3.80 10.97
C LEU A 133 0.98 4.12 12.25
N VAL A 134 0.98 3.20 13.21
CA VAL A 134 0.31 3.36 14.51
C VAL A 134 0.90 4.53 15.29
N GLN A 135 2.23 4.58 15.44
CA GLN A 135 2.91 5.66 16.16
C GLN A 135 2.65 7.06 15.56
N GLY A 136 2.54 7.16 14.23
CA GLY A 136 2.27 8.43 13.57
C GLY A 136 0.82 8.89 13.60
N THR A 137 -0.15 7.98 13.87
CA THR A 137 -1.57 8.26 13.67
C THR A 137 -2.44 8.11 14.92
N VAL A 138 -1.98 7.41 15.94
CA VAL A 138 -2.72 7.15 17.17
C VAL A 138 -2.07 7.94 18.31
N ASP A 139 -2.84 8.87 18.88
CA ASP A 139 -2.37 9.75 19.97
C ASP A 139 -2.90 9.30 21.35
N ASP A 140 -3.75 8.27 21.42
CA ASP A 140 -4.36 7.74 22.66
C ASP A 140 -3.56 6.55 23.21
N ASP A 141 -2.97 6.71 24.38
CA ASP A 141 -2.15 5.70 25.06
C ASP A 141 -2.90 4.39 25.34
N PHE A 142 -4.20 4.45 25.62
CA PHE A 142 -5.00 3.25 25.84
C PHE A 142 -5.16 2.47 24.53
N ILE A 143 -5.49 3.16 23.45
CA ILE A 143 -5.63 2.56 22.12
C ILE A 143 -4.30 1.98 21.64
N LEU A 144 -3.18 2.67 21.85
CA LEU A 144 -1.84 2.15 21.55
C LEU A 144 -1.58 0.82 22.27
N LYS A 145 -1.87 0.73 23.55
CA LYS A 145 -1.71 -0.50 24.35
C LYS A 145 -2.59 -1.64 23.84
N GLU A 146 -3.84 -1.35 23.45
CA GLU A 146 -4.74 -2.37 22.92
C GLU A 146 -4.28 -2.88 21.54
N ILE A 147 -3.76 -2.00 20.68
CA ILE A 147 -3.15 -2.39 19.41
C ILE A 147 -1.92 -3.29 19.63
N ASP A 148 -1.04 -2.93 20.54
CA ASP A 148 0.14 -3.73 20.87
C ASP A 148 -0.24 -5.13 21.41
N LYS A 149 -1.29 -5.22 22.23
CA LYS A 149 -1.83 -6.52 22.68
C LYS A 149 -2.29 -7.37 21.48
N LEU A 150 -3.03 -6.77 20.53
CA LEU A 150 -3.50 -7.49 19.35
C LEU A 150 -2.36 -7.97 18.45
N ILE A 151 -1.32 -7.16 18.26
CA ILE A 151 -0.12 -7.53 17.50
C ILE A 151 0.58 -8.72 18.16
N ASN A 152 0.74 -8.68 19.49
CA ASN A 152 1.39 -9.75 20.25
C ASN A 152 0.57 -11.04 20.20
N LEU A 153 -0.75 -10.96 20.35
CA LEU A 153 -1.66 -12.09 20.18
C LEU A 153 -1.54 -12.69 18.78
N LYS A 154 -1.49 -11.85 17.72
CA LYS A 154 -1.33 -12.31 16.35
C LYS A 154 0.00 -13.03 16.11
N LYS A 155 1.10 -12.58 16.74
CA LYS A 155 2.41 -13.24 16.65
C LYS A 155 2.42 -14.62 17.33
N GLN A 156 1.62 -14.80 18.38
CA GLN A 156 1.54 -16.05 19.12
C GLN A 156 0.51 -17.03 18.55
N SER A 157 -0.49 -16.53 17.81
CA SER A 157 -1.57 -17.34 17.29
C SER A 157 -1.14 -18.16 16.07
N LYS A 158 -1.54 -19.44 16.04
CA LYS A 158 -1.32 -20.35 14.89
C LYS A 158 -2.39 -20.25 13.79
N GLY A 159 -3.19 -19.18 13.78
CA GLY A 159 -4.05 -18.86 12.63
C GLY A 159 -5.57 -18.87 12.87
N ASN A 160 -6.11 -19.58 13.85
CA ASN A 160 -7.55 -19.79 14.02
C ASN A 160 -8.11 -19.43 15.41
N ASP A 161 -7.45 -18.53 16.14
CA ASP A 161 -7.95 -18.15 17.45
C ASP A 161 -9.09 -17.17 17.34
N ASN A 162 -10.27 -17.52 17.87
CA ASN A 162 -11.40 -16.62 18.10
C ASN A 162 -11.04 -15.64 19.23
N LEU A 163 -10.16 -14.70 18.94
CA LEU A 163 -9.76 -13.66 19.88
C LEU A 163 -10.73 -12.48 19.73
N GLU A 164 -11.39 -12.13 20.83
CA GLU A 164 -12.22 -10.94 20.89
C GLU A 164 -11.35 -9.68 20.87
N VAL A 165 -11.68 -8.77 19.99
CA VAL A 165 -11.09 -7.44 19.95
C VAL A 165 -11.75 -6.57 21.01
N ASN A 166 -10.98 -5.78 21.74
CA ASN A 166 -11.50 -4.86 22.73
C ASN A 166 -12.53 -3.91 22.14
N ALA A 167 -13.69 -3.76 22.78
CA ALA A 167 -14.80 -2.95 22.29
C ALA A 167 -14.39 -1.47 22.08
N ASN A 168 -13.59 -0.89 22.98
CA ASN A 168 -13.14 0.50 22.83
C ASN A 168 -12.25 0.69 21.58
N LEU A 169 -11.44 -0.32 21.24
CA LEU A 169 -10.63 -0.27 20.03
C LEU A 169 -11.49 -0.41 18.77
N VAL A 170 -12.54 -1.24 18.81
CA VAL A 170 -13.54 -1.35 17.73
C VAL A 170 -14.26 -0.03 17.53
N ASP A 171 -14.70 0.60 18.63
CA ASP A 171 -15.41 1.89 18.59
C ASP A 171 -14.48 3.02 18.10
N TYR A 172 -13.22 3.04 18.53
CA TYR A 172 -12.22 3.97 18.01
C TYR A 172 -12.07 3.84 16.48
N ALA A 173 -11.88 2.61 15.98
CA ALA A 173 -11.73 2.36 14.55
C ALA A 173 -13.00 2.74 13.76
N ARG A 174 -14.18 2.45 14.30
CA ARG A 174 -15.48 2.81 13.68
C ARG A 174 -15.67 4.32 13.63
N ASN A 175 -15.42 5.03 14.70
CA ASN A 175 -15.53 6.50 14.74
C ASN A 175 -14.59 7.15 13.72
N LEU A 176 -13.40 6.62 13.56
CA LEU A 176 -12.45 7.12 12.56
C LEU A 176 -12.88 6.78 11.13
N ALA A 177 -13.47 5.60 10.89
CA ALA A 177 -14.05 5.25 9.59
C ALA A 177 -15.20 6.19 9.22
N GLU A 178 -16.12 6.46 10.15
CA GLU A 178 -17.22 7.41 9.93
C GLU A 178 -16.73 8.83 9.66
N HIS A 179 -15.61 9.24 10.28
CA HIS A 179 -14.99 10.53 9.96
C HIS A 179 -14.59 10.59 8.49
N PHE A 180 -13.94 9.54 7.95
CA PHE A 180 -13.53 9.52 6.54
C PHE A 180 -14.72 9.40 5.59
N GLU A 181 -15.71 8.55 5.87
CA GLU A 181 -16.92 8.45 5.05
C GLU A 181 -17.62 9.80 4.85
N ARG A 182 -17.61 10.66 5.88
CA ARG A 182 -18.23 11.99 5.80
C ARG A 182 -17.33 13.03 5.12
N ASN A 183 -16.01 12.92 5.24
CA ASN A 183 -15.09 14.01 4.91
C ASN A 183 -14.18 13.74 3.72
N ILE A 184 -14.05 12.49 3.26
CA ILE A 184 -13.10 12.14 2.17
C ILE A 184 -13.40 12.91 0.87
N SER A 185 -14.67 13.13 0.55
CA SER A 185 -15.08 13.89 -0.64
C SER A 185 -14.66 15.38 -0.58
N ASN A 186 -14.42 15.90 0.63
CA ASN A 186 -14.00 17.27 0.89
C ASN A 186 -12.48 17.41 1.10
N PHE A 187 -11.76 16.29 1.10
CA PHE A 187 -10.30 16.29 1.25
C PHE A 187 -9.64 17.04 0.09
N ARG A 188 -8.88 18.09 0.41
CA ARG A 188 -8.19 18.97 -0.55
C ARG A 188 -6.74 19.13 -0.11
N PRO A 189 -5.90 18.12 -0.36
CA PRO A 189 -4.48 18.19 -0.05
C PRO A 189 -3.76 19.14 -1.00
N ASP A 190 -2.60 19.64 -0.56
CA ASP A 190 -1.67 20.29 -1.46
C ASP A 190 -1.17 19.30 -2.51
N MET A 191 -1.46 19.58 -3.77
CA MET A 191 -1.14 18.72 -4.90
C MET A 191 0.11 19.23 -5.61
N ASN A 192 1.24 18.56 -5.41
CA ASN A 192 2.45 18.77 -6.19
C ASN A 192 2.53 17.83 -7.41
N HIS A 193 1.39 17.28 -7.81
CA HIS A 193 1.32 16.32 -8.91
C HIS A 193 1.53 17.02 -10.26
N THR A 194 2.79 17.31 -10.58
CA THR A 194 3.21 17.93 -11.85
C THR A 194 3.85 16.92 -12.81
N GLY A 195 3.82 15.63 -12.44
CA GLY A 195 4.48 14.56 -13.18
C GLY A 195 3.94 14.42 -14.60
N ASN A 196 4.78 14.77 -15.59
CA ASN A 196 4.55 14.47 -17.00
C ASN A 196 5.25 13.15 -17.37
N ALA A 197 4.91 12.58 -18.52
CA ALA A 197 5.49 11.32 -18.98
C ALA A 197 7.00 11.41 -19.26
N THR A 198 7.55 12.60 -19.52
CA THR A 198 8.91 12.82 -20.03
C THR A 198 9.99 12.20 -19.14
N ASN A 199 9.89 12.34 -17.82
CA ASN A 199 10.88 11.77 -16.89
C ASN A 199 10.84 10.25 -16.89
N LEU A 200 9.65 9.67 -16.99
CA LEU A 200 9.45 8.22 -17.03
C LEU A 200 9.85 7.62 -18.37
N ASP A 201 9.61 8.34 -19.48
CA ASP A 201 10.05 7.94 -20.81
C ASP A 201 11.57 7.90 -20.89
N ALA A 202 12.26 8.92 -20.34
CA ALA A 202 13.72 8.95 -20.28
C ALA A 202 14.26 7.76 -19.46
N LEU A 203 13.67 7.48 -18.28
CA LEU A 203 14.04 6.34 -17.46
C LEU A 203 13.80 5.01 -18.18
N LEU A 204 12.66 4.85 -18.87
CA LEU A 204 12.36 3.67 -19.67
C LEU A 204 13.39 3.45 -20.77
N GLN A 205 13.69 4.48 -21.54
CA GLN A 205 14.66 4.41 -22.64
C GLN A 205 16.05 4.02 -22.16
N GLU A 206 16.52 4.64 -21.08
CA GLU A 206 17.83 4.33 -20.49
C GLU A 206 17.91 2.87 -20.03
N MET A 207 16.91 2.38 -19.29
CA MET A 207 16.87 1.02 -18.80
C MET A 207 16.75 -0.06 -19.88
N ILE A 208 16.22 0.30 -21.07
CA ILE A 208 16.11 -0.62 -22.21
C ILE A 208 17.37 -0.61 -23.07
N LEU A 209 17.97 0.55 -23.28
CA LEU A 209 19.07 0.72 -24.24
C LEU A 209 20.46 0.43 -23.66
N HIS A 210 20.61 0.48 -22.32
CA HIS A 210 21.88 0.26 -21.63
C HIS A 210 22.00 -1.13 -20.95
N LYS A 211 21.18 -2.08 -21.36
CA LYS A 211 21.25 -3.49 -20.94
C LYS A 211 22.03 -4.35 -21.91
#